data_2334313f3452e4451bf7cd79f747a15a
#
_entry.id   2334313f3452e4451bf7cd79f747a15a
#
_cell.length_a   1.000
_cell.length_b   1.000
_cell.length_c   1.000
_cell.angle_alpha   90.00
_cell.angle_beta   90.00
_cell.angle_gamma   90.00
#
_symmetry.space_group_name_H-M   'P 1'
#
loop_
_entity.id
_entity.type
_entity.pdbx_description
1 polymer ?
#
loop_
_entity_poly.entity_id
_entity_poly.type
_entity_poly.pdbx_seq_one_letter_code
_entity_poly.pdbx_strand_id
1 'polypeptide(L)'
;PWDHFKTLSAADQQVLINDSLTVNYRINDDTPNDVGFNTRIYDYTGAYVSGFGQTNGNIFPNRPNNINLAYTSPLDSIFPLTPSITDDSTYFMVKSYFSNSASFTGVRANDTVYYKQEFYNYYSYDDGSAEVAYDLINAANGKLAMKFNILKPDTLRAIRFYFTQQGANVSNNLFTIKVWSSLSPETVLYQESNQKPTYINEINGYSTYVLDQIVPVNGVIYIGFQQILPDGLHLGFDRNNTSNANMFYN
;
A
#
# COMPACT_ATOMS: atom_id res chain seq x y z
N PRO A 1 4.03 11.38 2.12
CA PRO A 1 3.47 12.60 1.51
C PRO A 1 4.31 13.10 0.35
N TRP A 2 3.66 13.75 -0.63
CA TRP A 2 4.34 14.22 -1.83
C TRP A 2 5.39 15.30 -1.54
N ASP A 3 5.05 16.25 -0.71
CA ASP A 3 5.95 17.36 -0.32
C ASP A 3 7.17 16.91 0.49
N HIS A 4 7.11 15.74 1.16
CA HIS A 4 8.27 15.11 1.77
C HIS A 4 9.15 14.44 0.72
N PHE A 5 8.53 13.63 -0.15
CA PHE A 5 9.24 12.85 -1.15
C PHE A 5 9.99 13.75 -2.16
N LYS A 6 9.33 14.81 -2.67
CA LYS A 6 9.92 15.74 -3.66
C LYS A 6 11.15 16.52 -3.15
N THR A 7 11.31 16.61 -1.83
CA THR A 7 12.46 17.33 -1.21
C THR A 7 13.65 16.43 -0.94
N LEU A 8 13.52 15.13 -1.10
CA LEU A 8 14.61 14.17 -0.93
C LEU A 8 15.63 14.27 -2.07
N SER A 9 16.86 13.89 -1.79
CA SER A 9 17.86 13.69 -2.84
C SER A 9 17.44 12.56 -3.78
N ALA A 10 17.92 12.56 -5.03
CA ALA A 10 17.63 11.49 -5.98
C ALA A 10 18.03 10.09 -5.45
N ALA A 11 19.13 10.01 -4.69
CA ALA A 11 19.57 8.77 -4.05
C ALA A 11 18.59 8.28 -2.97
N ASP A 12 18.06 9.20 -2.13
CA ASP A 12 17.10 8.86 -1.09
C ASP A 12 15.74 8.50 -1.70
N GLN A 13 15.33 9.18 -2.77
CA GLN A 13 14.12 8.83 -3.53
C GLN A 13 14.22 7.40 -4.09
N GLN A 14 15.37 7.03 -4.66
CA GLN A 14 15.61 5.71 -5.24
C GLN A 14 15.47 4.58 -4.21
N VAL A 15 15.91 4.80 -2.98
CA VAL A 15 15.78 3.81 -1.87
C VAL A 15 14.31 3.54 -1.51
N LEU A 16 13.43 4.51 -1.76
CA LEU A 16 12.00 4.42 -1.43
C LEU A 16 11.13 3.93 -2.58
N ILE A 17 11.68 3.82 -3.78
CA ILE A 17 10.99 3.31 -4.96
C ILE A 17 11.27 1.82 -5.12
N ASN A 18 10.25 1.04 -5.40
CA ASN A 18 10.43 -0.35 -5.80
C ASN A 18 11.22 -0.39 -7.11
N ASP A 19 12.31 -1.13 -7.11
CA ASP A 19 13.18 -1.32 -8.27
C ASP A 19 12.70 -2.41 -9.24
N SER A 20 11.61 -3.10 -8.90
CA SER A 20 11.03 -4.16 -9.71
C SER A 20 9.52 -4.25 -9.57
N LEU A 21 8.87 -4.69 -10.62
CA LEU A 21 7.45 -5.02 -10.66
C LEU A 21 7.29 -6.47 -11.14
N THR A 22 6.63 -7.29 -10.35
CA THR A 22 6.30 -8.67 -10.74
C THR A 22 4.85 -8.77 -11.18
N VAL A 23 4.64 -9.27 -12.39
CA VAL A 23 3.30 -9.53 -12.94
C VAL A 23 3.14 -11.02 -13.19
N ASN A 24 2.12 -11.59 -12.61
CA ASN A 24 1.74 -12.99 -12.86
C ASN A 24 0.84 -13.06 -14.08
N TYR A 25 1.12 -13.98 -14.98
CA TYR A 25 0.34 -14.17 -16.19
C TYR A 25 0.12 -15.64 -16.52
N ARG A 26 -0.83 -15.89 -17.40
CA ARG A 26 -1.15 -17.23 -17.90
C ARG A 26 -1.39 -17.18 -19.40
N ILE A 27 -0.83 -18.13 -20.11
CA ILE A 27 -1.07 -18.32 -21.54
C ILE A 27 -2.15 -19.39 -21.72
N ASN A 28 -3.24 -19.01 -22.38
CA ASN A 28 -4.36 -19.90 -22.66
C ASN A 28 -4.39 -20.43 -24.10
N ASP A 29 -3.36 -20.15 -24.88
CA ASP A 29 -3.20 -20.71 -26.24
C ASP A 29 -2.73 -22.17 -26.18
N ASP A 30 -2.94 -22.91 -27.24
CA ASP A 30 -2.52 -24.32 -27.36
C ASP A 30 -1.13 -24.43 -28.03
N THR A 31 -0.59 -23.33 -28.53
CA THR A 31 0.71 -23.26 -29.19
C THR A 31 1.67 -22.32 -28.48
N PRO A 32 2.98 -22.59 -28.53
CA PRO A 32 3.98 -21.64 -28.04
C PRO A 32 3.90 -20.32 -28.80
N ASN A 33 3.94 -19.22 -28.05
CA ASN A 33 3.90 -17.87 -28.60
C ASN A 33 5.02 -17.00 -28.04
N ASP A 34 5.49 -16.06 -28.84
CA ASP A 34 6.31 -14.98 -28.36
C ASP A 34 5.44 -13.99 -27.57
N VAL A 35 5.79 -13.79 -26.33
CA VAL A 35 5.08 -12.86 -25.44
C VAL A 35 5.98 -11.69 -25.12
N GLY A 36 5.57 -10.50 -25.53
CA GLY A 36 6.19 -9.25 -25.11
C GLY A 36 5.49 -8.72 -23.86
N PHE A 37 6.26 -8.36 -22.86
CA PHE A 37 5.78 -7.66 -21.69
C PHE A 37 6.24 -6.21 -21.73
N ASN A 38 5.34 -5.28 -21.43
CA ASN A 38 5.61 -3.86 -21.42
C ASN A 38 5.03 -3.22 -20.15
N THR A 39 5.83 -2.40 -19.51
CA THR A 39 5.36 -1.48 -18.45
C THR A 39 5.60 -0.05 -18.91
N ARG A 40 4.61 0.80 -18.79
CA ARG A 40 4.68 2.23 -19.07
C ARG A 40 4.14 3.03 -17.92
N ILE A 41 4.79 4.12 -17.63
CA ILE A 41 4.44 5.01 -16.53
C ILE A 41 4.08 6.36 -17.12
N TYR A 42 2.93 6.86 -16.70
CA TYR A 42 2.39 8.15 -17.10
C TYR A 42 2.19 9.00 -15.85
N ASP A 43 2.42 10.29 -15.98
CA ASP A 43 2.10 11.24 -14.91
C ASP A 43 0.59 11.55 -14.86
N TYR A 44 0.20 12.40 -13.91
CA TYR A 44 -1.18 12.81 -13.69
C TYR A 44 -1.80 13.56 -14.88
N THR A 45 -0.99 14.11 -15.79
CA THR A 45 -1.47 14.75 -17.03
C THR A 45 -1.69 13.76 -18.16
N GLY A 46 -1.26 12.51 -17.96
CA GLY A 46 -1.25 11.46 -18.98
C GLY A 46 -0.01 11.49 -19.87
N ALA A 47 1.00 12.32 -19.57
CA ALA A 47 2.25 12.34 -20.31
C ALA A 47 3.10 11.12 -19.93
N TYR A 48 3.76 10.54 -20.93
CA TYR A 48 4.68 9.42 -20.74
C TYR A 48 5.93 9.88 -19.97
N VAL A 49 6.24 9.18 -18.89
CA VAL A 49 7.39 9.46 -18.02
C VAL A 49 8.52 8.48 -18.30
N SER A 50 8.23 7.18 -18.21
CA SER A 50 9.21 6.11 -18.36
C SER A 50 8.55 4.80 -18.75
N GLY A 51 9.33 3.80 -19.16
CA GLY A 51 8.81 2.47 -19.42
C GLY A 51 9.89 1.49 -19.78
N PHE A 52 9.50 0.23 -19.69
CA PHE A 52 10.33 -0.92 -19.98
C PHE A 52 9.55 -1.91 -20.84
N GLY A 53 10.23 -2.61 -21.72
CA GLY A 53 9.65 -3.69 -22.52
C GLY A 53 10.65 -4.81 -22.76
N GLN A 54 10.17 -6.05 -22.66
CA GLN A 54 10.95 -7.24 -22.98
C GLN A 54 10.10 -8.21 -23.78
N THR A 55 10.69 -8.86 -24.75
CA THR A 55 10.08 -9.97 -25.50
C THR A 55 10.71 -11.27 -25.04
N ASN A 56 9.90 -12.17 -24.52
CA ASN A 56 10.30 -13.54 -24.24
C ASN A 56 9.79 -14.43 -25.36
N GLY A 57 10.69 -14.99 -26.15
CA GLY A 57 10.34 -15.89 -27.25
C GLY A 57 9.89 -17.25 -26.79
N ASN A 58 8.98 -17.86 -27.54
CA ASN A 58 8.57 -19.28 -27.42
C ASN A 58 8.10 -19.72 -26.02
N ILE A 59 7.24 -18.96 -25.40
CA ILE A 59 6.63 -19.37 -24.13
C ILE A 59 5.56 -20.43 -24.41
N PHE A 60 5.72 -21.58 -23.76
CA PHE A 60 4.78 -22.67 -23.86
C PHE A 60 3.49 -22.41 -23.08
N PRO A 61 2.35 -22.90 -23.60
CA PRO A 61 1.10 -22.83 -22.88
C PRO A 61 1.20 -23.52 -21.50
N ASN A 62 0.68 -22.89 -20.48
CA ASN A 62 0.67 -23.44 -19.11
C ASN A 62 -0.71 -23.92 -18.68
N ARG A 63 -1.62 -24.13 -19.62
CA ARG A 63 -3.01 -24.56 -19.40
C ARG A 63 -3.19 -25.81 -18.56
N PRO A 64 -2.49 -26.93 -18.85
CA PRO A 64 -2.77 -28.20 -18.16
C PRO A 64 -2.48 -28.15 -16.67
N ASN A 65 -1.55 -27.32 -16.25
CA ASN A 65 -1.02 -27.32 -14.89
C ASN A 65 -1.52 -26.15 -14.05
N ASN A 66 -2.35 -25.27 -14.58
CA ASN A 66 -2.83 -24.06 -13.89
C ASN A 66 -1.70 -23.20 -13.28
N ILE A 67 -0.52 -23.26 -13.85
CA ILE A 67 0.66 -22.58 -13.34
C ILE A 67 0.62 -21.14 -13.82
N ASN A 68 0.73 -20.20 -12.89
CA ASN A 68 0.98 -18.80 -13.19
C ASN A 68 2.48 -18.63 -13.48
N LEU A 69 2.79 -18.00 -14.58
CA LEU A 69 4.15 -17.53 -14.86
C LEU A 69 4.31 -16.15 -14.25
N ALA A 70 5.46 -15.89 -13.65
CA ALA A 70 5.82 -14.59 -13.14
C ALA A 70 6.81 -13.91 -14.08
N TYR A 71 6.56 -12.66 -14.39
CA TYR A 71 7.50 -11.78 -15.06
C TYR A 71 7.89 -10.68 -14.09
N THR A 72 9.18 -10.53 -13.85
CA THR A 72 9.71 -9.44 -13.03
C THR A 72 10.41 -8.44 -13.96
N SER A 73 9.84 -7.28 -14.09
CA SER A 73 10.44 -6.16 -14.81
C SER A 73 11.42 -5.45 -13.89
N PRO A 74 12.70 -5.31 -14.24
CA PRO A 74 13.52 -4.30 -13.63
C PRO A 74 12.92 -2.94 -13.98
N LEU A 75 12.59 -2.16 -12.96
CA LEU A 75 12.33 -0.74 -13.16
C LEU A 75 13.73 -0.12 -13.27
N ASP A 76 14.15 0.17 -14.52
CA ASP A 76 15.44 0.80 -14.74
C ASP A 76 15.55 2.09 -13.92
N SER A 77 16.45 2.01 -13.07
CA SER A 77 17.28 2.94 -12.31
C SER A 77 16.91 4.41 -12.27
N ILE A 78 15.96 4.98 -12.35
CA ILE A 78 15.54 6.35 -12.00
C ILE A 78 14.15 6.56 -12.61
N PHE A 79 13.18 6.37 -11.80
CA PHE A 79 11.91 7.01 -12.01
C PHE A 79 12.19 8.51 -12.04
N PRO A 80 12.27 9.19 -13.21
CA PRO A 80 12.48 10.61 -13.21
C PRO A 80 11.18 11.27 -12.76
N LEU A 81 10.98 11.30 -11.44
CA LEU A 81 9.93 12.07 -10.85
C LEU A 81 10.33 13.54 -11.01
N THR A 82 9.92 14.15 -12.11
CA THR A 82 9.95 15.60 -12.29
C THR A 82 8.56 16.14 -11.97
N PRO A 83 8.23 16.30 -10.69
CA PRO A 83 6.95 16.86 -10.31
C PRO A 83 6.97 18.35 -10.51
N SER A 84 5.82 18.93 -10.73
CA SER A 84 5.63 20.33 -10.41
C SER A 84 5.93 20.53 -8.92
N ILE A 85 6.92 21.36 -8.60
CA ILE A 85 7.34 21.64 -7.23
C ILE A 85 6.20 22.27 -6.40
N THR A 86 5.19 22.79 -7.07
CA THR A 86 4.05 23.50 -6.48
C THR A 86 2.88 22.59 -6.11
N ASP A 87 2.83 21.34 -6.60
CA ASP A 87 1.70 20.46 -6.32
C ASP A 87 1.80 19.86 -4.91
N ASP A 88 0.70 19.84 -4.17
CA ASP A 88 0.59 19.22 -2.85
C ASP A 88 0.38 17.71 -2.93
N SER A 89 -0.04 17.22 -4.10
CA SER A 89 -0.26 15.81 -4.38
C SER A 89 -0.02 15.49 -5.84
N THR A 90 0.27 14.24 -6.13
CA THR A 90 0.41 13.75 -7.51
C THR A 90 0.07 12.27 -7.59
N TYR A 91 -0.07 11.74 -8.79
CA TYR A 91 -0.13 10.30 -9.01
C TYR A 91 0.56 9.91 -10.31
N PHE A 92 0.96 8.67 -10.37
CA PHE A 92 1.48 8.03 -11.58
C PHE A 92 0.60 6.83 -11.93
N MET A 93 0.31 6.70 -13.22
CA MET A 93 -0.40 5.54 -13.74
C MET A 93 0.62 4.57 -14.33
N VAL A 94 0.77 3.42 -13.70
CA VAL A 94 1.59 2.32 -14.20
C VAL A 94 0.69 1.40 -15.01
N LYS A 95 0.98 1.29 -16.30
CA LYS A 95 0.27 0.42 -17.24
C LYS A 95 1.17 -0.74 -17.62
N SER A 96 0.81 -1.95 -17.23
CA SER A 96 1.48 -3.18 -17.65
C SER A 96 0.63 -3.94 -18.65
N TYR A 97 1.20 -4.34 -19.77
CA TYR A 97 0.45 -5.04 -20.80
C TYR A 97 1.31 -6.04 -21.56
N PHE A 98 0.66 -7.09 -22.04
CA PHE A 98 1.25 -8.09 -22.90
C PHE A 98 1.02 -7.75 -24.36
N SER A 99 2.05 -7.96 -25.18
CA SER A 99 1.96 -7.96 -26.62
C SER A 99 2.37 -9.35 -27.14
N ASN A 100 1.73 -9.76 -28.20
CA ASN A 100 1.96 -11.04 -28.85
C ASN A 100 2.26 -10.75 -30.33
N SER A 101 3.25 -11.42 -30.91
CA SER A 101 3.63 -11.27 -32.29
C SER A 101 2.68 -11.95 -33.28
N ALA A 102 1.85 -12.89 -32.80
CA ALA A 102 0.87 -13.57 -33.63
C ALA A 102 -0.37 -12.71 -33.86
N SER A 103 -1.01 -12.85 -35.00
CA SER A 103 -2.33 -12.29 -35.30
C SER A 103 -3.40 -13.02 -34.46
N PHE A 104 -3.40 -12.75 -33.16
CA PHE A 104 -4.33 -13.35 -32.23
C PHE A 104 -5.72 -12.71 -32.38
N THR A 105 -6.73 -13.54 -32.69
CA THR A 105 -8.12 -13.11 -32.87
C THR A 105 -8.95 -13.24 -31.57
N GLY A 106 -8.33 -13.63 -30.45
CA GLY A 106 -8.98 -13.84 -29.18
C GLY A 106 -9.25 -12.57 -28.37
N VAL A 107 -9.95 -12.73 -27.25
CA VAL A 107 -10.28 -11.66 -26.33
C VAL A 107 -9.03 -11.22 -25.57
N ARG A 108 -8.65 -9.95 -25.71
CA ARG A 108 -7.50 -9.31 -25.03
C ARG A 108 -7.90 -8.41 -23.86
N ALA A 109 -9.12 -8.58 -23.35
CA ALA A 109 -9.68 -7.66 -22.36
C ALA A 109 -8.90 -7.61 -21.04
N ASN A 110 -8.13 -8.64 -20.71
CA ASN A 110 -7.34 -8.76 -19.49
C ASN A 110 -5.82 -8.76 -19.73
N ASP A 111 -5.37 -8.42 -20.93
CA ASP A 111 -3.94 -8.35 -21.25
C ASP A 111 -3.27 -7.08 -20.72
N THR A 112 -4.02 -6.21 -20.10
CA THR A 112 -3.56 -4.93 -19.58
C THR A 112 -4.02 -4.73 -18.14
N VAL A 113 -3.08 -4.40 -17.28
CA VAL A 113 -3.32 -4.06 -15.87
C VAL A 113 -2.87 -2.63 -15.63
N TYR A 114 -3.66 -1.90 -14.86
CA TYR A 114 -3.33 -0.55 -14.43
C TYR A 114 -3.15 -0.54 -12.91
N TYR A 115 -2.11 0.14 -12.48
CA TYR A 115 -1.87 0.44 -11.07
C TYR A 115 -1.66 1.94 -10.92
N LYS A 116 -2.33 2.56 -9.95
CA LYS A 116 -2.21 3.99 -9.65
C LYS A 116 -1.36 4.16 -8.39
N GLN A 117 -0.17 4.71 -8.55
CA GLN A 117 0.65 5.12 -7.42
C GLN A 117 0.31 6.56 -7.05
N GLU A 118 -0.29 6.74 -5.90
CA GLU A 118 -0.65 8.06 -5.38
C GLU A 118 0.37 8.57 -4.36
N PHE A 119 0.61 9.87 -4.43
CA PHE A 119 1.34 10.62 -3.42
C PHE A 119 0.43 11.75 -2.94
N TYR A 120 -0.04 11.60 -1.72
CA TYR A 120 -0.93 12.55 -1.08
C TYR A 120 -0.37 12.95 0.30
N ASN A 121 -1.14 13.63 1.14
CA ASN A 121 -0.72 14.08 2.45
C ASN A 121 -0.95 13.00 3.54
N TYR A 122 -0.43 11.80 3.32
CA TYR A 122 -0.48 10.71 4.31
C TYR A 122 0.69 9.73 4.14
N TYR A 123 0.93 8.93 5.18
CA TYR A 123 1.78 7.75 5.16
C TYR A 123 0.88 6.51 5.25
N SER A 124 1.14 5.50 4.44
CA SER A 124 0.42 4.24 4.40
C SER A 124 1.34 3.12 3.97
N TYR A 125 1.06 1.90 4.42
CA TYR A 125 1.71 0.67 3.95
C TYR A 125 0.75 -0.24 3.19
N ASP A 126 -0.54 0.09 3.19
CA ASP A 126 -1.57 -0.64 2.47
C ASP A 126 -1.77 -0.11 1.05
N ASP A 127 -2.38 -0.91 0.20
CA ASP A 127 -2.76 -0.54 -1.17
C ASP A 127 -4.17 0.08 -1.26
N GLY A 128 -4.79 0.37 -0.11
CA GLY A 128 -6.16 0.87 -0.01
C GLY A 128 -7.20 -0.23 0.12
N SER A 129 -6.78 -1.51 0.25
CA SER A 129 -7.67 -2.65 0.48
C SER A 129 -7.26 -3.43 1.73
N ALA A 130 -8.16 -4.31 2.20
CA ALA A 130 -7.88 -5.22 3.29
C ALA A 130 -8.49 -6.59 2.97
N GLU A 131 -7.65 -7.63 2.91
CA GLU A 131 -8.08 -8.98 2.55
C GLU A 131 -8.50 -9.80 3.76
N VAL A 132 -8.04 -9.42 4.96
CA VAL A 132 -8.34 -10.12 6.21
C VAL A 132 -8.53 -9.16 7.36
N ALA A 133 -9.12 -9.64 8.46
CA ALA A 133 -9.12 -8.94 9.74
C ALA A 133 -7.95 -9.43 10.60
N TYR A 134 -7.35 -8.51 11.34
CA TYR A 134 -6.36 -8.79 12.38
C TYR A 134 -6.91 -8.44 13.76
N ASP A 135 -6.77 -9.35 14.70
CA ASP A 135 -7.28 -9.21 16.06
C ASP A 135 -6.24 -9.55 17.11
N LEU A 136 -6.27 -8.79 18.20
CA LEU A 136 -5.61 -9.13 19.45
C LEU A 136 -6.63 -9.87 20.34
N ILE A 137 -6.66 -11.19 20.26
CA ILE A 137 -7.64 -12.01 21.00
C ILE A 137 -7.11 -12.35 22.39
N ASN A 138 -7.99 -12.34 23.40
CA ASN A 138 -7.65 -12.57 24.81
C ASN A 138 -6.62 -11.58 25.38
N ALA A 139 -6.51 -10.41 24.80
CA ALA A 139 -5.52 -9.40 25.12
C ALA A 139 -6.17 -8.12 25.69
N ALA A 140 -6.77 -8.21 26.86
CA ALA A 140 -7.22 -6.98 27.55
C ALA A 140 -6.03 -6.03 27.75
N ASN A 141 -6.22 -4.76 27.37
CA ASN A 141 -5.16 -3.74 27.29
C ASN A 141 -4.06 -4.02 26.27
N GLY A 142 -4.28 -4.98 25.37
CA GLY A 142 -3.36 -5.25 24.27
C GLY A 142 -3.14 -4.03 23.38
N LYS A 143 -1.93 -3.88 22.88
CA LYS A 143 -1.51 -2.77 22.02
C LYS A 143 -1.12 -3.27 20.66
N LEU A 144 -1.53 -2.54 19.64
CA LEU A 144 -1.07 -2.72 18.25
C LEU A 144 -0.49 -1.41 17.76
N ALA A 145 0.66 -1.46 17.15
CA ALA A 145 1.35 -0.29 16.63
C ALA A 145 1.98 -0.58 15.26
N MET A 146 1.90 0.39 14.35
CA MET A 146 2.57 0.41 13.07
C MET A 146 3.68 1.44 13.10
N LYS A 147 4.89 1.05 12.70
CA LYS A 147 6.06 1.92 12.63
C LYS A 147 6.03 2.74 11.34
N PHE A 148 6.25 4.04 11.44
CA PHE A 148 6.44 4.95 10.32
C PHE A 148 7.78 5.68 10.44
N ASN A 149 8.44 5.86 9.31
CA ASN A 149 9.62 6.72 9.22
C ASN A 149 9.20 8.05 8.56
N ILE A 150 9.12 9.10 9.37
CA ILE A 150 8.74 10.44 8.91
C ILE A 150 9.98 11.10 8.31
N LEU A 151 9.96 11.30 7.01
CA LEU A 151 11.12 11.75 6.22
C LEU A 151 11.51 13.19 6.50
N LYS A 152 10.60 13.99 7.04
CA LYS A 152 10.75 15.42 7.32
C LYS A 152 9.88 15.78 8.53
N PRO A 153 10.29 16.71 9.40
CA PRO A 153 9.43 17.19 10.50
C PRO A 153 8.07 17.61 9.98
N ASP A 154 7.01 17.10 10.60
CA ASP A 154 5.62 17.32 10.20
C ASP A 154 4.69 17.31 11.41
N THR A 155 3.40 17.42 11.17
CA THR A 155 2.36 17.41 12.20
C THR A 155 1.29 16.37 11.86
N LEU A 156 1.10 15.40 12.74
CA LEU A 156 0.01 14.44 12.65
C LEU A 156 -1.29 15.09 13.11
N ARG A 157 -2.32 15.03 12.26
CA ARG A 157 -3.64 15.64 12.51
C ARG A 157 -4.76 14.63 12.60
N ALA A 158 -4.60 13.49 11.94
CA ALA A 158 -5.62 12.44 11.91
C ALA A 158 -4.97 11.08 11.69
N ILE A 159 -5.66 10.04 12.10
CA ILE A 159 -5.31 8.65 11.86
C ILE A 159 -6.51 7.98 11.19
N ARG A 160 -6.25 7.10 10.24
CA ARG A 160 -7.29 6.35 9.56
C ARG A 160 -7.15 4.87 9.87
N PHE A 161 -8.25 4.26 10.30
CA PHE A 161 -8.36 2.82 10.50
C PHE A 161 -9.46 2.24 9.61
N TYR A 162 -9.22 1.07 9.09
CA TYR A 162 -10.25 0.26 8.46
C TYR A 162 -10.69 -0.85 9.42
N PHE A 163 -11.90 -0.76 9.93
CA PHE A 163 -12.48 -1.80 10.79
C PHE A 163 -13.43 -2.66 9.96
N THR A 164 -13.21 -3.98 9.99
CA THR A 164 -14.05 -4.92 9.25
C THR A 164 -15.28 -5.31 10.05
N GLN A 165 -16.38 -5.64 9.37
CA GLN A 165 -17.61 -6.14 9.99
C GLN A 165 -17.64 -7.68 10.02
N GLN A 166 -16.51 -8.32 10.33
CA GLN A 166 -16.45 -9.76 10.45
C GLN A 166 -16.77 -10.21 11.87
N GLY A 167 -17.57 -11.28 12.03
CA GLY A 167 -17.91 -11.83 13.34
C GLY A 167 -18.83 -10.96 14.16
N ALA A 168 -18.51 -10.76 15.43
CA ALA A 168 -19.33 -9.96 16.35
C ALA A 168 -19.22 -8.46 16.06
N ASN A 169 -20.30 -7.72 16.33
CA ASN A 169 -20.27 -6.27 16.23
C ASN A 169 -19.50 -5.66 17.41
N VAL A 170 -18.33 -5.09 17.12
CA VAL A 170 -17.45 -4.48 18.11
C VAL A 170 -17.50 -2.93 18.11
N SER A 171 -18.48 -2.33 17.45
CA SER A 171 -18.62 -0.86 17.35
C SER A 171 -18.81 -0.15 18.70
N ASN A 172 -19.09 -0.88 19.77
CA ASN A 172 -19.18 -0.35 21.12
C ASN A 172 -17.92 -0.62 21.98
N ASN A 173 -16.96 -1.37 21.47
CA ASN A 173 -15.73 -1.66 22.19
C ASN A 173 -14.82 -0.42 22.17
N LEU A 174 -14.52 0.06 23.36
CA LEU A 174 -13.68 1.25 23.50
C LEU A 174 -12.21 0.89 23.28
N PHE A 175 -11.49 1.81 22.64
CA PHE A 175 -10.05 1.76 22.52
C PHE A 175 -9.41 3.14 22.72
N THR A 176 -8.11 3.17 22.91
CA THR A 176 -7.32 4.39 23.01
C THR A 176 -6.40 4.48 21.79
N ILE A 177 -6.50 5.54 21.01
CA ILE A 177 -5.51 5.89 20.00
C ILE A 177 -4.21 6.25 20.69
N LYS A 178 -3.11 5.78 20.17
CA LYS A 178 -1.78 6.10 20.71
C LYS A 178 -0.77 6.39 19.60
N VAL A 179 0.08 7.36 19.87
CA VAL A 179 1.26 7.69 19.08
C VAL A 179 2.47 7.61 20.00
N TRP A 180 3.50 6.87 19.60
CA TRP A 180 4.72 6.68 20.40
C TRP A 180 5.95 7.14 19.61
N SER A 181 6.95 7.65 20.34
CA SER A 181 8.31 7.81 19.83
C SER A 181 9.18 6.57 20.07
N SER A 182 8.80 5.73 21.02
CA SER A 182 9.49 4.47 21.33
C SER A 182 8.52 3.47 21.95
N LEU A 183 8.69 2.19 21.64
CA LEU A 183 7.94 1.10 22.25
C LEU A 183 8.69 0.45 23.42
N SER A 184 10.02 0.58 23.47
CA SER A 184 10.84 0.03 24.56
C SER A 184 12.09 0.91 24.79
N PRO A 185 12.16 1.66 25.89
CA PRO A 185 11.08 1.91 26.85
C PRO A 185 9.89 2.64 26.21
N GLU A 186 8.70 2.36 26.69
CA GLU A 186 7.50 2.99 26.13
C GLU A 186 7.52 4.50 26.37
N THR A 187 7.43 5.27 25.27
CA THR A 187 7.37 6.73 25.32
C THR A 187 6.22 7.21 24.43
N VAL A 188 5.14 7.64 25.07
CA VAL A 188 3.92 8.12 24.42
C VAL A 188 4.03 9.59 24.07
N LEU A 189 3.87 9.94 22.80
CA LEU A 189 3.78 11.32 22.32
C LEU A 189 2.34 11.85 22.44
N TYR A 190 1.36 11.00 22.20
CA TYR A 190 -0.06 11.35 22.22
C TYR A 190 -0.92 10.13 22.53
N GLN A 191 -2.02 10.37 23.25
CA GLN A 191 -3.07 9.37 23.41
C GLN A 191 -4.45 10.03 23.51
N GLU A 192 -5.45 9.34 22.97
CA GLU A 192 -6.84 9.78 22.98
C GLU A 192 -7.74 8.58 23.27
N SER A 193 -8.41 8.62 24.45
CA SER A 193 -9.21 7.52 24.96
C SER A 193 -10.66 7.61 24.49
N ASN A 194 -11.44 6.55 24.79
CA ASN A 194 -12.87 6.44 24.51
C ASN A 194 -13.23 6.46 23.01
N GLN A 195 -12.30 6.12 22.14
CA GLN A 195 -12.58 5.93 20.74
C GLN A 195 -13.36 4.63 20.51
N LYS A 196 -14.13 4.56 19.44
CA LYS A 196 -14.90 3.37 19.04
C LYS A 196 -14.63 3.02 17.59
N PRO A 197 -14.61 1.72 17.24
CA PRO A 197 -14.61 1.32 15.85
C PRO A 197 -15.81 1.90 15.10
N THR A 198 -15.54 2.57 13.99
CA THR A 198 -16.57 3.11 13.11
C THR A 198 -16.54 2.34 11.80
N TYR A 199 -17.70 1.85 11.38
CA TYR A 199 -17.83 1.14 10.12
C TYR A 199 -18.29 2.09 9.02
N ILE A 200 -17.54 2.12 7.92
CA ILE A 200 -17.91 2.89 6.74
C ILE A 200 -18.61 1.95 5.75
N ASN A 201 -19.78 2.34 5.27
CA ASN A 201 -20.58 1.53 4.35
C ASN A 201 -20.10 1.68 2.89
N GLU A 202 -18.80 1.52 2.70
CA GLU A 202 -18.11 1.55 1.41
C GLU A 202 -17.08 0.42 1.38
N ILE A 203 -16.83 -0.14 0.20
CA ILE A 203 -15.75 -1.10 0.02
C ILE A 203 -14.44 -0.40 0.33
N ASN A 204 -13.62 -0.97 1.22
CA ASN A 204 -12.36 -0.40 1.66
C ASN A 204 -12.50 1.00 2.29
N GLY A 205 -13.64 1.26 2.96
CA GLY A 205 -13.92 2.52 3.63
C GLY A 205 -13.15 2.69 4.93
N TYR A 206 -12.22 3.65 4.97
CA TYR A 206 -11.45 4.00 6.15
C TYR A 206 -12.17 5.01 7.04
N SER A 207 -12.26 4.71 8.32
CA SER A 207 -12.71 5.68 9.34
C SER A 207 -11.58 6.63 9.69
N THR A 208 -11.86 7.93 9.65
CA THR A 208 -10.90 8.97 10.00
C THR A 208 -11.13 9.46 11.42
N TYR A 209 -10.11 9.36 12.26
CA TYR A 209 -10.07 9.89 13.62
C TYR A 209 -9.21 11.15 13.61
N VAL A 210 -9.88 12.30 13.70
CA VAL A 210 -9.21 13.61 13.81
C VAL A 210 -8.77 13.77 15.26
N LEU A 211 -7.48 14.01 15.48
CA LEU A 211 -6.91 14.13 16.81
C LEU A 211 -7.34 15.44 17.46
N ASP A 212 -7.62 15.40 18.77
CA ASP A 212 -8.02 16.56 19.57
C ASP A 212 -6.95 17.66 19.56
N GLN A 213 -5.71 17.31 19.32
CA GLN A 213 -4.59 18.24 19.16
C GLN A 213 -3.62 17.80 18.06
N ILE A 214 -2.93 18.76 17.49
CA ILE A 214 -1.86 18.52 16.53
C ILE A 214 -0.66 17.92 17.24
N VAL A 215 -0.13 16.81 16.71
CA VAL A 215 1.02 16.12 17.29
C VAL A 215 2.25 16.33 16.40
N PRO A 216 3.28 17.07 16.85
CA PRO A 216 4.53 17.16 16.12
C PRO A 216 5.21 15.80 15.99
N VAL A 217 5.64 15.45 14.78
CA VAL A 217 6.27 14.15 14.47
C VAL A 217 7.54 14.34 13.65
N ASN A 218 8.53 13.49 13.89
CA ASN A 218 9.80 13.49 13.16
C ASN A 218 10.52 12.15 13.34
N GLY A 219 11.22 11.69 12.30
CA GLY A 219 11.97 10.44 12.33
C GLY A 219 11.05 9.23 12.53
N VAL A 220 11.48 8.28 13.36
CA VAL A 220 10.69 7.06 13.63
C VAL A 220 9.61 7.33 14.65
N ILE A 221 8.38 7.03 14.30
CA ILE A 221 7.22 7.02 15.19
C ILE A 221 6.44 5.72 15.04
N TYR A 222 5.58 5.45 16.03
CA TYR A 222 4.67 4.32 16.01
C TYR A 222 3.26 4.85 16.23
N ILE A 223 2.31 4.38 15.41
CA ILE A 223 0.92 4.81 15.46
C ILE A 223 0.04 3.58 15.58
N GLY A 224 -0.94 3.63 16.46
CA GLY A 224 -1.85 2.52 16.63
C GLY A 224 -2.85 2.73 17.75
N PHE A 225 -3.20 1.64 18.43
CA PHE A 225 -4.19 1.70 19.48
C PHE A 225 -3.86 0.75 20.65
N GLN A 226 -4.53 0.99 21.75
CA GLN A 226 -4.66 0.07 22.86
C GLN A 226 -6.13 -0.27 23.05
N GLN A 227 -6.48 -1.55 22.89
CA GLN A 227 -7.82 -2.04 23.19
C GLN A 227 -8.03 -2.14 24.72
N ILE A 228 -9.27 -2.04 25.17
CA ILE A 228 -9.60 -2.13 26.60
C ILE A 228 -10.05 -3.55 26.94
N LEU A 229 -10.91 -4.12 26.08
CA LEU A 229 -11.49 -5.44 26.25
C LEU A 229 -10.60 -6.53 25.64
N PRO A 230 -10.77 -7.81 26.04
CA PRO A 230 -10.02 -8.92 25.45
C PRO A 230 -10.45 -9.25 24.02
N ASP A 231 -11.61 -8.77 23.58
CA ASP A 231 -12.12 -9.00 22.26
C ASP A 231 -11.41 -8.11 21.26
N GLY A 232 -11.05 -8.67 20.10
CA GLY A 232 -10.41 -7.92 19.02
C GLY A 232 -11.29 -6.80 18.47
N LEU A 233 -10.68 -5.87 17.75
CA LEU A 233 -11.38 -4.75 17.11
C LEU A 233 -11.62 -4.97 15.62
N HIS A 234 -11.21 -6.12 15.07
CA HIS A 234 -11.32 -6.50 13.67
C HIS A 234 -10.68 -5.48 12.71
N LEU A 235 -9.41 -5.10 13.00
CA LEU A 235 -8.66 -4.20 12.13
C LEU A 235 -8.40 -4.88 10.79
N GLY A 236 -8.69 -4.18 9.69
CA GLY A 236 -8.36 -4.63 8.35
C GLY A 236 -6.84 -4.73 8.15
N PHE A 237 -6.42 -5.81 7.53
CA PHE A 237 -5.01 -6.09 7.25
C PHE A 237 -4.82 -6.42 5.77
N ASP A 238 -3.93 -5.65 5.13
CA ASP A 238 -3.52 -5.84 3.75
C ASP A 238 -2.48 -6.97 3.66
N ARG A 239 -2.76 -7.97 2.84
CA ARG A 239 -1.86 -9.10 2.54
C ARG A 239 -1.14 -8.98 1.21
N ASN A 240 -1.46 -7.98 0.42
CA ASN A 240 -0.82 -7.72 -0.86
C ASN A 240 0.56 -7.10 -0.68
N ASN A 241 0.76 -6.38 0.43
CA ASN A 241 2.01 -5.75 0.79
C ASN A 241 2.71 -6.46 1.96
N THR A 242 4.05 -6.53 1.90
CA THR A 242 4.87 -7.11 2.98
C THR A 242 5.23 -6.02 3.98
N SER A 243 4.29 -5.65 4.84
CA SER A 243 4.46 -4.60 5.86
C SER A 243 4.55 -5.13 7.30
N ASN A 244 4.49 -6.45 7.48
CA ASN A 244 4.49 -7.10 8.81
C ASN A 244 5.72 -6.78 9.66
N ALA A 245 6.88 -6.50 9.05
CA ALA A 245 8.08 -6.07 9.78
C ALA A 245 7.94 -4.71 10.48
N ASN A 246 6.93 -3.92 10.09
CA ASN A 246 6.62 -2.63 10.70
C ASN A 246 5.49 -2.71 11.74
N MET A 247 4.90 -3.88 11.95
CA MET A 247 3.81 -4.09 12.89
C MET A 247 4.34 -4.68 14.21
N PHE A 248 3.91 -4.10 15.32
CA PHE A 248 4.29 -4.47 16.69
C PHE A 248 3.04 -4.66 17.55
N TYR A 249 3.06 -5.67 18.39
CA TYR A 249 1.96 -5.94 19.34
C TYR A 249 2.48 -6.51 20.65
N ASN A 250 1.69 -6.36 21.72
CA ASN A 250 1.94 -6.99 23.03
C ASN A 250 0.62 -7.39 23.72
#